data_ecc142b0645816e37f26fccf94d4fa87
#
_entry.id   ecc142b0645816e37f26fccf94d4fa87
#
_cell.length_a   1.000
_cell.length_b   1.000
_cell.length_c   1.000
_cell.angle_alpha   90.00
_cell.angle_beta   90.00
_cell.angle_gamma   90.00
#
_symmetry.space_group_name_H-M   'P 1'
#
loop_
_entity.id
_entity.type
_entity.pdbx_description
1 polymer ?
#
loop_
_entity_poly.entity_id
_entity_poly.type
_entity_poly.pdbx_seq_one_letter_code
_entity_poly.pdbx_strand_id
1 'polypeptide(L)'
;MRKILLFTAVLLMALSLSAQTITVSLPKFAAEEYVWLLNKGTKTDTIQRGKLDTAGKATLLLPASQKDYIGMSGLRFTKKGGGMDLIVNKENFTVSSASETPNLDNIVFAGSPENSFLVKQYKEQSKTKTRLGLLQGLLTVYKNGDPFYVQAKTELAKTVATDKQQQSMIKNSPLYAATFLQLSQFANELGSYPQKQPVEIETLKQDAAKYINADLYHSSLWFYTLQSWTAMYRDVVKNEQAFVNDAITLLKKQYSAEVLNGLGNNLMEICEQNGWENSKMQIAFAIYQSGTLPNPTGTLAQVITGFAAVPGNKAPEINLPNGNQLSSLSASQYIILFYESGCGHCDEEIQWIKKNYSELTQKGIQIISVTSDTDERISKLTMDALPWTEKLCDLKGFEGEYFKKYGVIGTPTIFVLDKDKTITGKYGHLSDANLLN
;
A
#
# COMPACT_ATOMS: atom_id res chain seq x y z
N MET A 1 -14.55 22.44 -67.15
CA MET A 1 -14.45 21.11 -66.53
C MET A 1 -14.01 21.31 -65.11
N ARG A 2 -14.96 21.32 -64.13
CA ARG A 2 -14.72 21.47 -62.69
C ARG A 2 -14.54 20.09 -62.09
N LYS A 3 -13.35 19.80 -61.56
CA LYS A 3 -13.09 18.57 -60.74
C LYS A 3 -13.60 18.80 -59.37
N ILE A 4 -14.62 18.07 -58.95
CA ILE A 4 -15.13 17.99 -57.61
C ILE A 4 -14.26 16.97 -56.88
N LEU A 5 -13.44 17.43 -55.91
CA LEU A 5 -12.76 16.55 -54.96
C LEU A 5 -13.75 16.19 -53.83
N LEU A 6 -14.20 14.95 -53.79
CA LEU A 6 -14.86 14.37 -52.62
C LEU A 6 -13.80 14.09 -51.54
N PHE A 7 -13.85 14.85 -50.45
CA PHE A 7 -13.14 14.55 -49.23
C PHE A 7 -14.00 13.57 -48.41
N THR A 8 -13.71 12.28 -48.49
CA THR A 8 -14.25 11.29 -47.57
C THR A 8 -13.51 11.39 -46.24
N ALA A 9 -14.11 12.06 -45.27
CA ALA A 9 -13.67 12.02 -43.87
C ALA A 9 -13.94 10.61 -43.33
N VAL A 10 -12.90 9.78 -43.26
CA VAL A 10 -12.92 8.53 -42.51
C VAL A 10 -12.82 8.87 -41.03
N LEU A 11 -13.97 8.90 -40.37
CA LEU A 11 -14.07 8.98 -38.90
C LEU A 11 -13.57 7.65 -38.34
N LEU A 12 -12.29 7.55 -38.02
CA LEU A 12 -11.75 6.45 -37.22
C LEU A 12 -12.34 6.55 -35.80
N MET A 13 -13.48 5.91 -35.58
CA MET A 13 -13.88 5.52 -34.23
C MET A 13 -12.83 4.52 -33.71
N ALA A 14 -11.91 4.99 -32.88
CA ALA A 14 -11.11 4.13 -32.05
C ALA A 14 -12.09 3.38 -31.12
N LEU A 15 -12.52 2.19 -31.55
CA LEU A 15 -13.15 1.20 -30.68
C LEU A 15 -12.10 0.85 -29.64
N SER A 16 -12.13 1.53 -28.51
CA SER A 16 -11.44 1.10 -27.30
C SER A 16 -12.02 -0.28 -26.96
N LEU A 17 -11.28 -1.34 -27.31
CA LEU A 17 -11.62 -2.70 -26.91
C LEU A 17 -11.68 -2.72 -25.38
N SER A 18 -12.89 -2.69 -24.82
CA SER A 18 -13.10 -2.88 -23.39
C SER A 18 -12.93 -4.36 -23.07
N ALA A 19 -12.20 -4.64 -21.97
CA ALA A 19 -12.03 -6.00 -21.50
C ALA A 19 -13.30 -6.56 -20.84
N GLN A 20 -14.14 -5.66 -20.28
CA GLN A 20 -15.38 -6.01 -19.61
C GLN A 20 -16.35 -4.83 -19.65
N THR A 21 -17.64 -5.10 -19.72
CA THR A 21 -18.73 -4.12 -19.75
C THR A 21 -19.70 -4.38 -18.61
N ILE A 22 -19.98 -3.34 -17.79
CA ILE A 22 -20.97 -3.38 -16.73
C ILE A 22 -22.03 -2.31 -17.01
N THR A 23 -23.29 -2.74 -17.14
CA THR A 23 -24.42 -1.82 -17.29
C THR A 23 -24.98 -1.48 -15.92
N VAL A 24 -25.11 -0.20 -15.61
CA VAL A 24 -25.78 0.32 -14.42
C VAL A 24 -27.17 0.79 -14.78
N SER A 25 -28.20 0.42 -13.97
CA SER A 25 -29.59 0.86 -14.17
C SER A 25 -30.21 1.20 -12.81
N LEU A 26 -30.15 2.48 -12.46
CA LEU A 26 -30.58 3.03 -11.16
C LEU A 26 -31.50 4.25 -11.40
N PRO A 27 -32.79 4.07 -11.74
CA PRO A 27 -33.69 5.18 -12.14
C PRO A 27 -33.79 6.29 -11.10
N LYS A 28 -33.68 5.97 -9.81
CA LYS A 28 -33.75 6.94 -8.71
C LYS A 28 -32.45 7.78 -8.56
N PHE A 29 -31.41 7.44 -9.32
CA PHE A 29 -30.14 8.16 -9.41
C PHE A 29 -29.95 8.84 -10.77
N ALA A 30 -31.05 9.13 -11.49
CA ALA A 30 -30.99 9.83 -12.76
C ALA A 30 -30.17 11.12 -12.66
N ALA A 31 -29.31 11.35 -13.63
CA ALA A 31 -28.40 12.50 -13.71
C ALA A 31 -27.39 12.63 -12.55
N GLU A 32 -27.19 11.59 -11.72
CA GLU A 32 -26.16 11.57 -10.68
C GLU A 32 -24.76 11.37 -11.29
N GLU A 33 -23.77 12.07 -10.77
CA GLU A 33 -22.36 11.89 -11.16
C GLU A 33 -21.73 10.74 -10.39
N TYR A 34 -20.89 9.98 -11.06
CA TYR A 34 -20.22 8.83 -10.47
C TYR A 34 -18.72 8.77 -10.77
N VAL A 35 -18.03 8.05 -9.90
CA VAL A 35 -16.64 7.59 -10.09
C VAL A 35 -16.62 6.08 -9.93
N TRP A 36 -15.99 5.37 -10.87
CA TRP A 36 -15.73 3.94 -10.77
C TRP A 36 -14.25 3.70 -10.47
N LEU A 37 -13.98 2.93 -9.41
CA LEU A 37 -12.68 2.74 -8.80
C LEU A 37 -12.34 1.24 -8.71
N LEU A 38 -11.09 0.85 -9.00
CA LEU A 38 -10.56 -0.48 -8.66
C LEU A 38 -9.71 -0.41 -7.40
N ASN A 39 -9.84 -1.40 -6.53
CA ASN A 39 -9.03 -1.49 -5.30
C ASN A 39 -7.63 -2.05 -5.61
N LYS A 40 -6.59 -1.40 -5.07
CA LYS A 40 -5.19 -1.81 -5.19
C LYS A 40 -4.44 -1.51 -3.88
N GLY A 41 -4.51 -2.44 -2.96
CA GLY A 41 -3.93 -2.27 -1.63
C GLY A 41 -4.58 -1.11 -0.87
N THR A 42 -3.78 -0.12 -0.48
CA THR A 42 -4.24 1.12 0.18
C THR A 42 -4.73 2.19 -0.80
N LYS A 43 -4.58 1.96 -2.10
CA LYS A 43 -4.94 2.91 -3.15
C LYS A 43 -6.14 2.43 -3.95
N THR A 44 -6.74 3.33 -4.68
CA THR A 44 -7.76 3.03 -5.68
C THR A 44 -7.40 3.68 -7.00
N ASP A 45 -7.54 2.93 -8.09
CA ASP A 45 -7.40 3.49 -9.44
C ASP A 45 -8.75 3.99 -9.93
N THR A 46 -8.83 5.26 -10.33
CA THR A 46 -10.01 5.78 -11.02
C THR A 46 -10.02 5.28 -12.46
N ILE A 47 -10.99 4.43 -12.78
CA ILE A 47 -11.15 3.86 -14.12
C ILE A 47 -12.05 4.71 -15.00
N GLN A 48 -13.15 5.20 -14.44
CA GLN A 48 -14.11 6.00 -15.19
C GLN A 48 -14.79 7.02 -14.28
N ARG A 49 -15.01 8.21 -14.84
CA ARG A 49 -15.89 9.24 -14.29
C ARG A 49 -16.99 9.50 -15.29
N GLY A 50 -18.20 9.73 -14.83
CA GLY A 50 -19.32 9.98 -15.71
C GLY A 50 -20.56 10.43 -14.98
N LYS A 51 -21.66 10.43 -15.72
CA LYS A 51 -22.99 10.82 -15.23
C LYS A 51 -23.98 9.78 -15.71
N LEU A 52 -24.89 9.36 -14.84
CA LEU A 52 -26.05 8.56 -15.24
C LEU A 52 -26.96 9.40 -16.15
N ASP A 53 -27.53 8.80 -17.19
CA ASP A 53 -28.46 9.46 -18.07
C ASP A 53 -29.79 9.82 -17.37
N THR A 54 -30.73 10.39 -18.11
CA THR A 54 -32.07 10.79 -17.60
C THR A 54 -32.92 9.58 -17.16
N ALA A 55 -32.58 8.36 -17.61
CA ALA A 55 -33.20 7.11 -17.18
C ALA A 55 -32.44 6.43 -16.02
N GLY A 56 -31.38 7.06 -15.51
CA GLY A 56 -30.51 6.49 -14.45
C GLY A 56 -29.61 5.39 -14.95
N LYS A 57 -29.20 5.40 -16.23
CA LYS A 57 -28.34 4.37 -16.83
C LYS A 57 -26.94 4.89 -17.11
N ALA A 58 -25.98 4.00 -17.01
CA ALA A 58 -24.60 4.19 -17.49
C ALA A 58 -23.98 2.85 -17.93
N THR A 59 -22.94 2.93 -18.72
CA THR A 59 -22.09 1.79 -19.08
C THR A 59 -20.69 2.04 -18.55
N LEU A 60 -20.20 1.14 -17.71
CA LEU A 60 -18.84 1.13 -17.20
C LEU A 60 -18.00 0.22 -18.11
N LEU A 61 -16.88 0.76 -18.61
CA LEU A 61 -15.99 0.06 -19.53
C LEU A 61 -14.64 -0.18 -18.86
N LEU A 62 -14.30 -1.45 -18.60
CA LEU A 62 -12.98 -1.80 -18.09
C LEU A 62 -11.97 -1.68 -19.24
N PRO A 63 -10.91 -0.87 -19.10
CA PRO A 63 -9.89 -0.73 -20.14
C PRO A 63 -9.13 -2.05 -20.40
N ALA A 64 -8.64 -2.26 -21.60
CA ALA A 64 -7.84 -3.43 -21.95
C ALA A 64 -6.57 -3.57 -21.09
N SER A 65 -6.00 -2.46 -20.61
CA SER A 65 -4.87 -2.45 -19.66
C SER A 65 -5.18 -3.08 -18.29
N GLN A 66 -6.47 -3.19 -17.93
CA GLN A 66 -6.95 -3.80 -16.68
C GLN A 66 -7.66 -5.14 -16.93
N LYS A 67 -7.49 -5.77 -18.10
CA LYS A 67 -8.18 -6.99 -18.50
C LYS A 67 -7.99 -8.18 -17.55
N ASP A 68 -6.88 -8.21 -16.84
CA ASP A 68 -6.51 -9.28 -15.92
C ASP A 68 -6.89 -8.97 -14.47
N TYR A 69 -7.52 -7.81 -14.22
CA TYR A 69 -7.99 -7.45 -12.88
C TYR A 69 -9.10 -8.39 -12.44
N ILE A 70 -8.92 -9.00 -11.28
CA ILE A 70 -9.93 -9.75 -10.53
C ILE A 70 -9.94 -9.18 -9.13
N GLY A 71 -11.10 -8.67 -8.67
CA GLY A 71 -11.17 -8.04 -7.36
C GLY A 71 -12.43 -7.23 -7.13
N MET A 72 -12.43 -6.52 -6.00
CA MET A 72 -13.48 -5.59 -5.63
C MET A 72 -13.27 -4.25 -6.30
N SER A 73 -14.36 -3.65 -6.74
CA SER A 73 -14.40 -2.28 -7.28
C SER A 73 -15.50 -1.46 -6.60
N GLY A 74 -15.35 -0.15 -6.59
CA GLY A 74 -16.32 0.76 -6.00
C GLY A 74 -16.95 1.67 -7.05
N LEU A 75 -18.27 1.64 -7.18
CA LEU A 75 -19.05 2.69 -7.87
C LEU A 75 -19.51 3.68 -6.81
N ARG A 76 -19.05 4.93 -6.87
CA ARG A 76 -19.34 5.98 -5.87
C ARG A 76 -20.07 7.15 -6.52
N PHE A 77 -21.11 7.64 -5.88
CA PHE A 77 -21.87 8.81 -6.32
C PHE A 77 -21.33 10.06 -5.64
N THR A 78 -21.01 11.10 -6.46
CA THR A 78 -20.23 12.25 -5.96
C THR A 78 -21.10 13.36 -5.38
N LYS A 79 -22.39 13.47 -5.76
CA LYS A 79 -23.29 14.52 -5.28
C LYS A 79 -24.17 14.06 -4.12
N LYS A 80 -24.88 12.94 -4.30
CA LYS A 80 -25.73 12.36 -3.24
C LYS A 80 -24.94 11.59 -2.20
N GLY A 81 -23.70 11.23 -2.53
CA GLY A 81 -22.89 10.33 -1.72
C GLY A 81 -23.34 8.87 -1.82
N GLY A 82 -22.65 7.99 -1.09
CA GLY A 82 -22.90 6.56 -1.13
C GLY A 82 -22.34 5.88 -2.38
N GLY A 83 -22.85 4.70 -2.67
CA GLY A 83 -22.40 3.89 -3.79
C GLY A 83 -22.59 2.41 -3.53
N MET A 84 -21.92 1.58 -4.32
CA MET A 84 -21.95 0.13 -4.18
C MET A 84 -20.60 -0.47 -4.53
N ASP A 85 -20.30 -1.61 -3.94
CA ASP A 85 -19.16 -2.43 -4.30
C ASP A 85 -19.58 -3.50 -5.31
N LEU A 86 -18.72 -3.74 -6.28
CA LEU A 86 -18.94 -4.68 -7.37
C LEU A 86 -17.71 -5.58 -7.48
N ILE A 87 -17.92 -6.87 -7.70
CA ILE A 87 -16.85 -7.77 -8.13
C ILE A 87 -16.65 -7.61 -9.64
N VAL A 88 -15.40 -7.42 -10.03
CA VAL A 88 -14.92 -7.43 -11.41
C VAL A 88 -14.14 -8.73 -11.62
N ASN A 89 -14.65 -9.63 -12.47
CA ASN A 89 -14.00 -10.91 -12.81
C ASN A 89 -14.41 -11.37 -14.21
N LYS A 90 -14.06 -10.60 -15.24
CA LYS A 90 -14.26 -10.98 -16.67
C LYS A 90 -15.73 -11.24 -17.07
N GLU A 91 -16.69 -10.78 -16.27
CA GLU A 91 -18.13 -10.96 -16.52
C GLU A 91 -18.74 -9.68 -17.08
N ASN A 92 -19.52 -9.77 -18.17
CA ASN A 92 -20.39 -8.70 -18.62
C ASN A 92 -21.74 -8.84 -17.92
N PHE A 93 -22.19 -7.82 -17.21
CA PHE A 93 -23.41 -7.92 -16.43
C PHE A 93 -24.15 -6.57 -16.29
N THR A 94 -25.38 -6.65 -15.79
CA THR A 94 -26.17 -5.50 -15.42
C THR A 94 -26.38 -5.48 -13.90
N VAL A 95 -26.10 -4.33 -13.27
CA VAL A 95 -26.52 -4.03 -11.89
C VAL A 95 -27.71 -3.08 -11.93
N SER A 96 -28.76 -3.41 -11.19
CA SER A 96 -29.98 -2.60 -11.16
C SER A 96 -30.64 -2.56 -9.78
N SER A 97 -31.31 -1.45 -9.47
CA SER A 97 -32.21 -1.29 -8.34
C SER A 97 -33.22 -0.18 -8.64
N ALA A 98 -34.51 -0.42 -8.33
CA ALA A 98 -35.54 0.59 -8.43
C ALA A 98 -35.67 1.44 -7.14
N SER A 99 -34.92 1.15 -6.09
CA SER A 99 -34.94 1.79 -4.79
C SER A 99 -34.16 3.11 -4.76
N GLU A 100 -34.58 4.06 -3.92
CA GLU A 100 -33.79 5.25 -3.55
C GLU A 100 -32.62 4.88 -2.61
N THR A 101 -32.72 3.74 -1.93
CA THR A 101 -31.70 3.18 -1.04
C THR A 101 -31.34 1.76 -1.48
N PRO A 102 -30.50 1.60 -2.53
CA PRO A 102 -30.04 0.28 -2.96
C PRO A 102 -29.35 -0.44 -1.81
N ASN A 103 -29.75 -1.69 -1.59
CA ASN A 103 -29.19 -2.55 -0.56
C ASN A 103 -29.25 -4.02 -1.00
N LEU A 104 -28.77 -4.93 -0.17
CA LEU A 104 -28.73 -6.35 -0.49
C LEU A 104 -30.08 -6.95 -0.88
N ASP A 105 -31.21 -6.39 -0.40
CA ASP A 105 -32.56 -6.95 -0.66
C ASP A 105 -33.17 -6.50 -1.97
N ASN A 106 -32.74 -5.36 -2.51
CA ASN A 106 -33.35 -4.75 -3.69
C ASN A 106 -32.38 -4.52 -4.86
N ILE A 107 -31.11 -4.92 -4.73
CA ILE A 107 -30.13 -4.90 -5.81
C ILE A 107 -30.15 -6.22 -6.58
N VAL A 108 -30.08 -6.13 -7.89
CA VAL A 108 -30.09 -7.30 -8.80
C VAL A 108 -28.86 -7.24 -9.70
N PHE A 109 -28.18 -8.36 -9.82
CA PHE A 109 -27.04 -8.57 -10.71
C PHE A 109 -27.42 -9.59 -11.78
N ALA A 110 -27.81 -9.12 -12.95
CA ALA A 110 -28.15 -9.98 -14.08
C ALA A 110 -26.92 -10.29 -14.91
N GLY A 111 -26.57 -11.58 -15.03
CA GLY A 111 -25.41 -12.03 -15.79
C GLY A 111 -24.09 -12.06 -14.99
N SER A 112 -24.12 -11.86 -13.65
CA SER A 112 -22.95 -11.99 -12.79
C SER A 112 -23.17 -13.09 -11.74
N PRO A 113 -22.66 -14.31 -11.96
CA PRO A 113 -22.50 -15.33 -10.93
C PRO A 113 -21.77 -14.84 -9.69
N GLU A 114 -20.68 -14.07 -9.86
CA GLU A 114 -19.87 -13.51 -8.77
C GLU A 114 -20.70 -12.65 -7.82
N ASN A 115 -21.26 -11.56 -8.33
CA ASN A 115 -22.01 -10.61 -7.52
C ASN A 115 -23.30 -11.23 -6.96
N SER A 116 -23.97 -12.07 -7.73
CA SER A 116 -25.16 -12.80 -7.28
C SER A 116 -24.86 -13.76 -6.14
N PHE A 117 -23.73 -14.50 -6.23
CA PHE A 117 -23.27 -15.38 -5.16
C PHE A 117 -22.95 -14.57 -3.89
N LEU A 118 -22.20 -13.46 -4.01
CA LEU A 118 -21.84 -12.62 -2.88
C LEU A 118 -23.08 -12.13 -2.12
N VAL A 119 -24.07 -11.54 -2.83
CA VAL A 119 -25.31 -11.05 -2.22
C VAL A 119 -26.08 -12.18 -1.54
N LYS A 120 -26.21 -13.32 -2.20
CA LYS A 120 -26.89 -14.49 -1.63
C LYS A 120 -26.21 -14.93 -0.33
N GLN A 121 -24.88 -15.08 -0.34
CA GLN A 121 -24.16 -15.56 0.84
C GLN A 121 -24.22 -14.53 1.99
N TYR A 122 -24.14 -13.24 1.73
CA TYR A 122 -24.32 -12.22 2.77
C TYR A 122 -25.67 -12.30 3.46
N LYS A 123 -26.76 -12.45 2.69
CA LYS A 123 -28.12 -12.61 3.25
C LYS A 123 -28.24 -13.86 4.11
N GLU A 124 -27.76 -15.00 3.60
CA GLU A 124 -27.85 -16.27 4.30
C GLU A 124 -26.98 -16.28 5.57
N GLN A 125 -25.74 -15.80 5.49
CA GLN A 125 -24.86 -15.70 6.67
C GLN A 125 -25.42 -14.74 7.74
N SER A 126 -25.92 -13.57 7.34
CA SER A 126 -26.55 -12.62 8.27
C SER A 126 -27.72 -13.25 9.02
N LYS A 127 -28.61 -13.93 8.29
CA LYS A 127 -29.74 -14.66 8.88
C LYS A 127 -29.27 -15.76 9.83
N THR A 128 -28.30 -16.55 9.44
CA THR A 128 -27.75 -17.65 10.24
C THR A 128 -27.05 -17.13 11.50
N LYS A 129 -26.22 -16.10 11.39
CA LYS A 129 -25.54 -15.48 12.54
C LYS A 129 -26.53 -14.85 13.53
N THR A 130 -27.54 -14.16 13.03
CA THR A 130 -28.60 -13.60 13.89
C THR A 130 -29.32 -14.71 14.65
N ARG A 131 -29.71 -15.80 13.96
CA ARG A 131 -30.39 -16.96 14.58
C ARG A 131 -29.49 -17.63 15.62
N LEU A 132 -28.18 -17.84 15.33
CA LEU A 132 -27.23 -18.39 16.28
C LEU A 132 -27.14 -17.53 17.56
N GLY A 133 -26.97 -16.23 17.40
CA GLY A 133 -26.90 -15.29 18.54
C GLY A 133 -28.15 -15.31 19.41
N LEU A 134 -29.33 -15.32 18.79
CA LEU A 134 -30.61 -15.39 19.53
C LEU A 134 -30.75 -16.72 20.28
N LEU A 135 -30.44 -17.86 19.64
CA LEU A 135 -30.55 -19.18 20.25
C LEU A 135 -29.54 -19.38 21.38
N GLN A 136 -28.30 -18.89 21.22
CA GLN A 136 -27.30 -18.89 22.27
C GLN A 136 -27.77 -18.03 23.45
N GLY A 137 -28.30 -16.82 23.20
CA GLY A 137 -28.88 -15.95 24.23
C GLY A 137 -30.03 -16.63 25.00
N LEU A 138 -30.94 -17.31 24.29
CA LEU A 138 -32.02 -18.09 24.94
C LEU A 138 -31.47 -19.13 25.90
N LEU A 139 -30.43 -19.85 25.53
CA LEU A 139 -29.82 -20.90 26.39
C LEU A 139 -29.03 -20.36 27.58
N THR A 140 -28.82 -19.06 27.70
CA THR A 140 -28.32 -18.44 28.95
C THR A 140 -29.43 -18.27 29.99
N VAL A 141 -30.67 -18.10 29.56
CA VAL A 141 -31.87 -17.88 30.39
C VAL A 141 -32.56 -19.20 30.73
N TYR A 142 -32.94 -19.97 29.71
CA TYR A 142 -33.61 -21.26 29.90
C TYR A 142 -32.56 -22.34 30.28
N LYS A 143 -32.95 -23.20 31.27
CA LYS A 143 -32.06 -24.24 31.81
C LYS A 143 -32.59 -25.63 31.50
N ASN A 144 -31.72 -26.62 31.70
CA ASN A 144 -32.12 -28.01 31.60
C ASN A 144 -33.31 -28.30 32.57
N GLY A 145 -34.42 -28.74 32.03
CA GLY A 145 -35.70 -28.91 32.75
C GLY A 145 -36.82 -27.99 32.27
N ASP A 146 -36.47 -26.85 31.68
CA ASP A 146 -37.48 -26.02 31.04
C ASP A 146 -37.94 -26.63 29.71
N PRO A 147 -39.24 -26.72 29.43
CA PRO A 147 -39.73 -27.30 28.16
C PRO A 147 -39.13 -26.62 26.93
N PHE A 148 -38.90 -25.32 26.95
CA PHE A 148 -38.36 -24.55 25.84
C PHE A 148 -36.86 -24.75 25.64
N TYR A 149 -36.12 -25.17 26.68
CA TYR A 149 -34.67 -25.44 26.58
C TYR A 149 -34.34 -26.49 25.53
N VAL A 150 -35.09 -27.63 25.52
CA VAL A 150 -34.88 -28.71 24.57
C VAL A 150 -35.13 -28.27 23.15
N GLN A 151 -36.18 -27.47 22.93
CA GLN A 151 -36.50 -26.91 21.61
C GLN A 151 -35.42 -25.96 21.13
N ALA A 152 -35.00 -25.01 21.98
CA ALA A 152 -33.92 -24.04 21.66
C ALA A 152 -32.59 -24.75 21.33
N LYS A 153 -32.22 -25.78 22.12
CA LYS A 153 -31.02 -26.59 21.91
C LYS A 153 -31.08 -27.38 20.59
N THR A 154 -32.22 -27.94 20.27
CA THR A 154 -32.42 -28.66 19.00
C THR A 154 -32.30 -27.71 17.80
N GLU A 155 -32.92 -26.54 17.87
CA GLU A 155 -32.86 -25.55 16.81
C GLU A 155 -31.45 -24.93 16.68
N LEU A 156 -30.75 -24.75 17.79
CA LEU A 156 -29.32 -24.35 17.75
C LEU A 156 -28.47 -25.39 16.99
N ALA A 157 -28.64 -26.69 17.28
CA ALA A 157 -27.91 -27.73 16.58
C ALA A 157 -28.17 -27.74 15.07
N LYS A 158 -29.43 -27.55 14.65
CA LYS A 158 -29.80 -27.41 13.22
C LYS A 158 -29.15 -26.16 12.60
N THR A 159 -29.17 -25.04 13.32
CA THR A 159 -28.60 -23.79 12.82
C THR A 159 -27.08 -23.88 12.68
N VAL A 160 -26.39 -24.52 13.62
CA VAL A 160 -24.95 -24.83 13.51
C VAL A 160 -24.67 -25.74 12.31
N ALA A 161 -25.50 -26.74 12.06
CA ALA A 161 -25.34 -27.59 10.86
C ALA A 161 -25.51 -26.80 9.56
N THR A 162 -26.48 -25.89 9.52
CA THR A 162 -26.70 -24.96 8.38
C THR A 162 -25.49 -24.08 8.17
N ASP A 163 -24.93 -23.47 9.22
CA ASP A 163 -23.72 -22.65 9.14
C ASP A 163 -22.53 -23.44 8.56
N LYS A 164 -22.28 -24.65 9.06
CA LYS A 164 -21.22 -25.53 8.53
C LYS A 164 -21.43 -25.86 7.06
N GLN A 165 -22.66 -26.08 6.61
CA GLN A 165 -22.96 -26.31 5.21
C GLN A 165 -22.68 -25.06 4.35
N GLN A 166 -23.06 -23.89 4.82
CA GLN A 166 -22.76 -22.61 4.14
C GLN A 166 -21.24 -22.39 4.03
N GLN A 167 -20.50 -22.60 5.11
CA GLN A 167 -19.03 -22.50 5.09
C GLN A 167 -18.40 -23.49 4.10
N SER A 168 -18.90 -24.73 4.03
CA SER A 168 -18.44 -25.72 3.06
C SER A 168 -18.72 -25.31 1.61
N MET A 169 -19.91 -24.73 1.34
CA MET A 169 -20.23 -24.21 0.01
C MET A 169 -19.29 -23.08 -0.41
N ILE A 170 -19.01 -22.15 0.49
CA ILE A 170 -18.08 -21.04 0.24
C ILE A 170 -16.67 -21.60 -0.03
N LYS A 171 -16.19 -22.50 0.83
CA LYS A 171 -14.84 -23.08 0.70
C LYS A 171 -14.63 -23.81 -0.62
N ASN A 172 -15.67 -24.48 -1.16
CA ASN A 172 -15.58 -25.30 -2.36
C ASN A 172 -16.00 -24.55 -3.64
N SER A 173 -16.40 -23.29 -3.56
CA SER A 173 -16.79 -22.50 -4.73
C SER A 173 -15.54 -21.96 -5.46
N PRO A 174 -15.49 -22.03 -6.81
CA PRO A 174 -14.39 -21.49 -7.59
C PRO A 174 -14.49 -19.97 -7.82
N LEU A 175 -15.56 -19.32 -7.34
CA LEU A 175 -15.79 -17.91 -7.55
C LEU A 175 -14.86 -17.03 -6.70
N TYR A 176 -14.43 -15.89 -7.24
CA TYR A 176 -13.72 -14.88 -6.46
C TYR A 176 -14.59 -14.37 -5.28
N ALA A 177 -15.89 -14.28 -5.45
CA ALA A 177 -16.82 -13.96 -4.37
C ALA A 177 -16.65 -14.86 -3.15
N ALA A 178 -16.38 -16.14 -3.36
CA ALA A 178 -16.13 -17.08 -2.27
C ALA A 178 -14.75 -16.83 -1.63
N THR A 179 -13.73 -16.53 -2.42
CA THR A 179 -12.43 -16.11 -1.93
C THR A 179 -12.56 -14.84 -1.08
N PHE A 180 -13.28 -13.83 -1.57
CA PHE A 180 -13.53 -12.59 -0.83
C PHE A 180 -14.25 -12.83 0.51
N LEU A 181 -15.23 -13.74 0.56
CA LEU A 181 -15.90 -14.10 1.82
C LEU A 181 -14.94 -14.76 2.81
N GLN A 182 -14.03 -15.63 2.35
CA GLN A 182 -13.00 -16.24 3.20
C GLN A 182 -11.99 -15.19 3.70
N LEU A 183 -11.58 -14.25 2.83
CA LEU A 183 -10.73 -13.11 3.22
C LEU A 183 -11.41 -12.23 4.27
N SER A 184 -12.71 -11.95 4.09
CA SER A 184 -13.51 -11.18 5.05
C SER A 184 -13.63 -11.88 6.40
N GLN A 185 -13.81 -13.20 6.39
CA GLN A 185 -13.83 -14.00 7.62
C GLN A 185 -12.48 -13.93 8.32
N PHE A 186 -11.37 -14.19 7.61
CA PHE A 186 -10.03 -14.09 8.16
C PHE A 186 -9.73 -12.70 8.74
N ALA A 187 -10.06 -11.62 8.01
CA ALA A 187 -9.87 -10.26 8.48
C ALA A 187 -10.65 -9.97 9.78
N ASN A 188 -11.89 -10.46 9.90
CA ASN A 188 -12.70 -10.33 11.11
C ASN A 188 -12.15 -11.13 12.28
N GLU A 189 -11.71 -12.37 12.03
CA GLU A 189 -11.07 -13.21 13.07
C GLU A 189 -9.77 -12.60 13.55
N LEU A 190 -8.97 -12.08 12.62
CA LEU A 190 -7.74 -11.36 12.93
C LEU A 190 -8.02 -10.08 13.73
N GLY A 191 -9.02 -9.29 13.35
CA GLY A 191 -9.42 -8.08 14.09
C GLY A 191 -9.91 -8.36 15.53
N SER A 192 -10.30 -9.61 15.81
CA SER A 192 -10.71 -10.06 17.16
C SER A 192 -9.56 -10.69 17.97
N TYR A 193 -8.29 -10.51 17.54
CA TYR A 193 -7.12 -11.11 18.17
C TYR A 193 -7.01 -10.91 19.71
N PRO A 194 -7.46 -9.78 20.30
CA PRO A 194 -7.31 -9.58 21.73
C PRO A 194 -8.14 -10.57 22.57
N GLN A 195 -9.17 -11.19 22.01
CA GLN A 195 -10.03 -12.16 22.69
C GLN A 195 -9.65 -13.62 22.40
N LYS A 196 -8.60 -13.85 21.60
CA LYS A 196 -8.17 -15.18 21.15
C LYS A 196 -7.26 -15.87 22.14
N GLN A 197 -7.40 -17.20 22.23
CA GLN A 197 -6.49 -18.05 22.98
C GLN A 197 -5.16 -18.24 22.24
N PRO A 198 -4.05 -18.62 22.92
CA PRO A 198 -2.75 -18.80 22.26
C PRO A 198 -2.77 -19.73 21.06
N VAL A 199 -3.52 -20.83 21.11
CA VAL A 199 -3.65 -21.77 19.97
C VAL A 199 -4.33 -21.14 18.77
N GLU A 200 -5.29 -20.26 19.00
CA GLU A 200 -5.97 -19.52 17.92
C GLU A 200 -5.04 -18.46 17.30
N ILE A 201 -4.17 -17.84 18.11
CA ILE A 201 -3.14 -16.91 17.62
C ILE A 201 -2.17 -17.62 16.66
N GLU A 202 -1.71 -18.83 17.00
CA GLU A 202 -0.86 -19.61 16.11
C GLU A 202 -1.59 -19.99 14.80
N THR A 203 -2.88 -20.28 14.89
CA THR A 203 -3.71 -20.52 13.69
C THR A 203 -3.79 -19.26 12.82
N LEU A 204 -4.02 -18.08 13.42
CA LEU A 204 -4.07 -16.80 12.69
C LEU A 204 -2.73 -16.47 12.02
N LYS A 205 -1.60 -16.78 12.65
CA LYS A 205 -0.27 -16.62 12.03
C LYS A 205 -0.10 -17.50 10.79
N GLN A 206 -0.52 -18.77 10.88
CA GLN A 206 -0.49 -19.69 9.74
C GLN A 206 -1.45 -19.25 8.62
N ASP A 207 -2.64 -18.81 8.97
CA ASP A 207 -3.64 -18.32 8.03
C ASP A 207 -3.21 -17.02 7.34
N ALA A 208 -2.45 -16.15 8.00
CA ALA A 208 -1.86 -14.97 7.39
C ALA A 208 -1.01 -15.34 6.17
N ALA A 209 -0.23 -16.43 6.28
CA ALA A 209 0.55 -16.94 5.16
C ALA A 209 -0.33 -17.40 3.98
N LYS A 210 -1.57 -17.78 4.19
CA LYS A 210 -2.53 -18.16 3.15
C LYS A 210 -3.25 -16.97 2.56
N TYR A 211 -3.77 -16.08 3.39
CA TYR A 211 -4.75 -15.07 3.02
C TYR A 211 -4.14 -13.70 2.68
N ILE A 212 -2.93 -13.39 3.12
CA ILE A 212 -2.22 -12.19 2.64
C ILE A 212 -1.63 -12.53 1.26
N ASN A 213 -2.35 -12.14 0.21
CA ASN A 213 -2.07 -12.51 -1.18
C ASN A 213 -2.64 -11.45 -2.15
N ALA A 214 -2.56 -11.71 -3.47
CA ALA A 214 -3.05 -10.80 -4.50
C ALA A 214 -4.57 -10.56 -4.43
N ASP A 215 -5.35 -11.57 -4.04
CA ASP A 215 -6.81 -11.43 -3.91
C ASP A 215 -7.16 -10.46 -2.78
N LEU A 216 -6.43 -10.52 -1.66
CA LEU A 216 -6.56 -9.55 -0.58
C LEU A 216 -6.14 -8.15 -1.04
N TYR A 217 -5.07 -8.02 -1.84
CA TYR A 217 -4.59 -6.75 -2.37
C TYR A 217 -5.64 -6.06 -3.26
N HIS A 218 -6.41 -6.82 -4.02
CA HIS A 218 -7.51 -6.32 -4.84
C HIS A 218 -8.86 -6.26 -4.10
N SER A 219 -8.83 -6.31 -2.77
CA SER A 219 -10.03 -6.15 -1.92
C SER A 219 -9.95 -4.88 -1.09
N SER A 220 -11.08 -4.45 -0.53
CA SER A 220 -11.13 -3.34 0.42
C SER A 220 -10.58 -3.69 1.81
N LEU A 221 -10.14 -4.94 2.02
CA LEU A 221 -9.74 -5.47 3.33
C LEU A 221 -8.23 -5.37 3.59
N TRP A 222 -7.43 -5.01 2.58
CA TRP A 222 -5.97 -5.06 2.59
C TRP A 222 -5.33 -4.39 3.80
N PHE A 223 -5.56 -3.09 3.96
CA PHE A 223 -4.88 -2.30 4.98
C PHE A 223 -5.32 -2.70 6.39
N TYR A 224 -6.61 -2.88 6.59
CA TYR A 224 -7.16 -3.36 7.87
C TYR A 224 -6.56 -4.71 8.28
N THR A 225 -6.43 -5.64 7.33
CA THR A 225 -5.83 -6.95 7.61
C THR A 225 -4.37 -6.84 7.99
N LEU A 226 -3.57 -6.05 7.27
CA LEU A 226 -2.16 -5.85 7.59
C LEU A 226 -1.96 -5.17 8.94
N GLN A 227 -2.75 -4.14 9.24
CA GLN A 227 -2.70 -3.46 10.55
C GLN A 227 -3.07 -4.42 11.69
N SER A 228 -4.16 -5.17 11.56
CA SER A 228 -4.59 -6.13 12.59
C SER A 228 -3.56 -7.25 12.78
N TRP A 229 -2.96 -7.72 11.68
CA TRP A 229 -1.91 -8.73 11.72
C TRP A 229 -0.68 -8.22 12.48
N THR A 230 -0.23 -7.02 12.20
CA THR A 230 0.91 -6.41 12.90
C THR A 230 0.57 -6.11 14.37
N ALA A 231 -0.62 -5.58 14.65
CA ALA A 231 -1.08 -5.29 16.01
C ALA A 231 -1.14 -6.57 16.88
N MET A 232 -1.51 -7.71 16.32
CA MET A 232 -1.45 -9.00 16.99
C MET A 232 -0.03 -9.33 17.49
N TYR A 233 1.02 -9.07 16.68
CA TYR A 233 2.41 -9.27 17.12
C TYR A 233 2.82 -8.28 18.19
N ARG A 234 2.41 -7.02 18.08
CA ARG A 234 2.74 -5.99 19.06
C ARG A 234 2.07 -6.25 20.42
N ASP A 235 0.78 -6.57 20.40
CA ASP A 235 -0.06 -6.54 21.61
C ASP A 235 -0.15 -7.90 22.33
N VAL A 236 -0.14 -9.00 21.57
CA VAL A 236 -0.37 -10.35 22.10
C VAL A 236 0.89 -11.21 22.01
N VAL A 237 1.47 -11.37 20.83
CA VAL A 237 2.69 -12.17 20.65
C VAL A 237 3.89 -11.52 21.36
N LYS A 238 3.95 -10.18 21.37
CA LYS A 238 5.00 -9.35 21.98
C LYS A 238 6.42 -9.76 21.53
N ASN A 239 6.55 -10.08 20.26
CA ASN A 239 7.79 -10.53 19.65
C ASN A 239 7.93 -9.92 18.23
N GLU A 240 8.67 -8.82 18.15
CA GLU A 240 8.93 -8.09 16.92
C GLU A 240 9.72 -8.94 15.91
N GLN A 241 10.69 -9.74 16.38
CA GLN A 241 11.47 -10.59 15.47
C GLN A 241 10.61 -11.71 14.85
N ALA A 242 9.62 -12.24 15.57
CA ALA A 242 8.67 -13.19 15.00
C ALA A 242 7.85 -12.54 13.88
N PHE A 243 7.43 -11.28 14.04
CA PHE A 243 6.78 -10.50 12.96
C PHE A 243 7.68 -10.40 11.73
N VAL A 244 8.96 -10.03 11.91
CA VAL A 244 9.92 -9.92 10.80
C VAL A 244 10.05 -11.24 10.06
N ASN A 245 10.21 -12.35 10.77
CA ASN A 245 10.37 -13.69 10.17
C ASN A 245 9.15 -14.08 9.33
N ASP A 246 7.95 -13.83 9.84
CA ASP A 246 6.72 -14.14 9.15
C ASP A 246 6.47 -13.16 7.98
N ALA A 247 6.82 -11.87 8.12
CA ALA A 247 6.79 -10.90 7.03
C ALA A 247 7.75 -11.30 5.88
N ILE A 248 8.97 -11.69 6.19
CA ILE A 248 9.94 -12.17 5.18
C ILE A 248 9.42 -13.46 4.51
N THR A 249 8.74 -14.32 5.25
CA THR A 249 8.12 -15.53 4.68
C THR A 249 6.99 -15.18 3.70
N LEU A 250 6.18 -14.18 4.03
CA LEU A 250 5.17 -13.65 3.09
C LEU A 250 5.81 -13.11 1.80
N LEU A 251 6.90 -12.36 1.91
CA LEU A 251 7.59 -11.73 0.78
C LEU A 251 8.24 -12.74 -0.18
N LYS A 252 8.49 -13.98 0.26
CA LYS A 252 9.02 -15.06 -0.59
C LYS A 252 7.99 -15.70 -1.52
N LYS A 253 6.72 -15.34 -1.41
CA LYS A 253 5.69 -15.81 -2.31
C LYS A 253 5.83 -15.19 -3.70
N GLN A 254 5.24 -15.87 -4.69
CA GLN A 254 5.17 -15.33 -6.05
C GLN A 254 4.07 -14.27 -6.13
N TYR A 255 4.46 -13.01 -6.06
CA TYR A 255 3.60 -11.85 -6.30
C TYR A 255 3.93 -11.19 -7.63
N SER A 256 2.98 -10.48 -8.21
CA SER A 256 3.30 -9.48 -9.23
C SER A 256 4.16 -8.37 -8.60
N ALA A 257 4.94 -7.67 -9.43
CA ALA A 257 5.73 -6.52 -8.96
C ALA A 257 4.86 -5.45 -8.27
N GLU A 258 3.64 -5.24 -8.76
CA GLU A 258 2.67 -4.31 -8.17
C GLU A 258 2.28 -4.72 -6.74
N VAL A 259 1.89 -5.97 -6.54
CA VAL A 259 1.48 -6.48 -5.21
C VAL A 259 2.64 -6.50 -4.25
N LEU A 260 3.82 -6.94 -4.70
CA LEU A 260 5.04 -6.97 -3.87
C LEU A 260 5.47 -5.57 -3.44
N ASN A 261 5.44 -4.61 -4.36
CA ASN A 261 5.75 -3.21 -4.07
C ASN A 261 4.71 -2.60 -3.10
N GLY A 262 3.43 -2.90 -3.27
CA GLY A 262 2.37 -2.48 -2.37
C GLY A 262 2.55 -3.06 -0.96
N LEU A 263 2.79 -4.38 -0.84
CA LEU A 263 3.07 -5.04 0.43
C LEU A 263 4.30 -4.46 1.11
N GLY A 264 5.40 -4.31 0.38
CA GLY A 264 6.63 -3.73 0.91
C GLY A 264 6.43 -2.31 1.45
N ASN A 265 5.79 -1.42 0.68
CA ASN A 265 5.53 -0.06 1.15
C ASN A 265 4.64 -0.02 2.40
N ASN A 266 3.58 -0.83 2.44
CA ASN A 266 2.70 -0.85 3.62
C ASN A 266 3.40 -1.46 4.85
N LEU A 267 4.29 -2.44 4.68
CA LEU A 267 5.11 -2.93 5.79
C LEU A 267 6.09 -1.86 6.28
N MET A 268 6.69 -1.06 5.38
CA MET A 268 7.54 0.08 5.79
C MET A 268 6.75 1.09 6.62
N GLU A 269 5.57 1.51 6.12
CA GLU A 269 4.68 2.45 6.80
C GLU A 269 4.24 1.92 8.19
N ILE A 270 3.82 0.66 8.28
CA ILE A 270 3.39 0.04 9.52
C ILE A 270 4.56 -0.08 10.53
N CYS A 271 5.75 -0.45 10.08
CA CYS A 271 6.94 -0.49 10.95
C CYS A 271 7.27 0.91 11.49
N GLU A 272 7.20 1.94 10.64
CA GLU A 272 7.45 3.32 11.04
C GLU A 272 6.43 3.81 12.08
N GLN A 273 5.12 3.56 11.87
CA GLN A 273 4.07 3.89 12.82
C GLN A 273 4.24 3.21 14.19
N ASN A 274 4.89 2.03 14.25
CA ASN A 274 5.18 1.30 15.48
C ASN A 274 6.57 1.58 16.06
N GLY A 275 7.41 2.43 15.43
CA GLY A 275 8.79 2.67 15.85
C GLY A 275 9.73 1.49 15.64
N TRP A 276 9.40 0.56 14.74
CA TRP A 276 10.14 -0.67 14.45
C TRP A 276 11.18 -0.48 13.34
N GLU A 277 12.15 0.40 13.56
CA GLU A 277 13.16 0.75 12.56
C GLU A 277 14.02 -0.44 12.14
N ASN A 278 14.46 -1.27 13.09
CA ASN A 278 15.25 -2.47 12.78
C ASN A 278 14.45 -3.46 11.93
N SER A 279 13.18 -3.66 12.24
CA SER A 279 12.29 -4.53 11.46
C SER A 279 12.07 -4.00 10.06
N LYS A 280 11.86 -2.68 9.92
CA LYS A 280 11.76 -1.99 8.64
C LYS A 280 12.98 -2.28 7.75
N MET A 281 14.18 -2.14 8.31
CA MET A 281 15.44 -2.39 7.59
C MET A 281 15.59 -3.87 7.21
N GLN A 282 15.31 -4.82 8.11
CA GLN A 282 15.42 -6.26 7.83
C GLN A 282 14.46 -6.70 6.71
N ILE A 283 13.22 -6.23 6.74
CA ILE A 283 12.19 -6.54 5.72
C ILE A 283 12.59 -5.96 4.37
N ALA A 284 12.99 -4.68 4.32
CA ALA A 284 13.45 -4.05 3.09
C ALA A 284 14.70 -4.75 2.51
N PHE A 285 15.64 -5.14 3.36
CA PHE A 285 16.85 -5.86 2.95
C PHE A 285 16.54 -7.24 2.37
N ALA A 286 15.55 -7.95 2.94
CA ALA A 286 15.09 -9.22 2.38
C ALA A 286 14.50 -9.08 0.97
N ILE A 287 13.73 -8.00 0.71
CA ILE A 287 13.22 -7.68 -0.63
C ILE A 287 14.38 -7.37 -1.58
N TYR A 288 15.32 -6.54 -1.15
CA TYR A 288 16.51 -6.19 -1.93
C TYR A 288 17.32 -7.42 -2.32
N GLN A 289 17.67 -8.28 -1.36
CA GLN A 289 18.45 -9.49 -1.60
C GLN A 289 17.73 -10.51 -2.50
N SER A 290 16.41 -10.55 -2.47
CA SER A 290 15.65 -11.50 -3.31
C SER A 290 15.75 -11.20 -4.81
N GLY A 291 16.05 -9.94 -5.19
CA GLY A 291 16.06 -9.49 -6.58
C GLY A 291 14.69 -9.53 -7.27
N THR A 292 13.63 -9.89 -6.55
CA THR A 292 12.28 -10.08 -7.12
C THR A 292 11.57 -8.77 -7.49
N LEU A 293 12.04 -7.63 -6.95
CA LEU A 293 11.51 -6.30 -7.22
C LEU A 293 12.64 -5.36 -7.69
N PRO A 294 13.03 -5.41 -8.96
CA PRO A 294 14.18 -4.65 -9.47
C PRO A 294 13.97 -3.12 -9.47
N ASN A 295 12.71 -2.67 -9.54
CA ASN A 295 12.36 -1.25 -9.58
C ASN A 295 11.33 -0.92 -8.48
N PRO A 296 11.73 -0.90 -7.20
CA PRO A 296 10.84 -0.51 -6.11
C PRO A 296 10.46 0.97 -6.24
N THR A 297 9.31 1.35 -5.67
CA THR A 297 8.83 2.73 -5.61
C THR A 297 8.41 3.10 -4.19
N GLY A 298 8.23 4.40 -3.92
CA GLY A 298 7.78 4.89 -2.61
C GLY A 298 8.84 4.74 -1.51
N THR A 299 8.40 4.63 -0.27
CA THR A 299 9.26 4.50 0.92
C THR A 299 10.19 3.28 0.84
N LEU A 300 9.68 2.16 0.30
CA LEU A 300 10.49 0.96 0.07
C LEU A 300 11.70 1.24 -0.82
N ALA A 301 11.52 2.02 -1.90
CA ALA A 301 12.62 2.41 -2.77
C ALA A 301 13.68 3.23 -2.04
N GLN A 302 13.26 4.17 -1.20
CA GLN A 302 14.17 5.01 -0.40
C GLN A 302 15.01 4.15 0.55
N VAL A 303 14.37 3.24 1.29
CA VAL A 303 15.08 2.33 2.21
C VAL A 303 16.04 1.41 1.47
N ILE A 304 15.60 0.78 0.35
CA ILE A 304 16.44 -0.13 -0.44
C ILE A 304 17.63 0.61 -1.06
N THR A 305 17.42 1.81 -1.58
CA THR A 305 18.51 2.62 -2.15
C THR A 305 19.56 2.95 -1.09
N GLY A 306 19.14 3.11 0.18
CA GLY A 306 20.04 3.27 1.31
C GLY A 306 21.00 2.11 1.54
N PHE A 307 20.70 0.90 1.07
CA PHE A 307 21.62 -0.23 1.15
C PHE A 307 22.80 -0.11 0.19
N ALA A 308 22.72 0.72 -0.84
CA ALA A 308 23.86 1.04 -1.69
C ALA A 308 24.84 1.99 -0.97
N ALA A 309 24.35 2.87 -0.11
CA ALA A 309 25.12 3.87 0.62
C ALA A 309 25.41 3.40 2.07
N VAL A 310 26.15 2.30 2.21
CA VAL A 310 26.59 1.76 3.51
C VAL A 310 28.13 1.70 3.58
N PRO A 311 28.69 1.76 4.79
CA PRO A 311 30.13 1.60 4.97
C PRO A 311 30.67 0.33 4.28
N GLY A 312 31.78 0.48 3.56
CA GLY A 312 32.41 -0.55 2.74
C GLY A 312 32.02 -0.54 1.26
N ASN A 313 30.91 0.10 0.87
CA ASN A 313 30.50 0.25 -0.52
C ASN A 313 31.04 1.53 -1.16
N LYS A 314 31.13 1.55 -2.50
CA LYS A 314 31.34 2.79 -3.25
C LYS A 314 30.13 3.70 -3.09
N ALA A 315 30.38 4.98 -2.85
CA ALA A 315 29.31 5.97 -2.76
C ALA A 315 28.58 6.10 -4.12
N PRO A 316 27.23 6.22 -4.10
CA PRO A 316 26.49 6.53 -5.31
C PRO A 316 27.00 7.81 -5.98
N GLU A 317 26.99 7.84 -7.32
CA GLU A 317 27.51 8.96 -8.09
C GLU A 317 26.68 10.25 -7.88
N ILE A 318 27.37 11.38 -7.72
CA ILE A 318 26.81 12.72 -7.63
C ILE A 318 27.31 13.57 -8.80
N ASN A 319 26.40 14.14 -9.58
CA ASN A 319 26.70 15.13 -10.58
C ASN A 319 26.81 16.50 -9.90
N LEU A 320 27.95 17.17 -10.04
CA LEU A 320 28.24 18.43 -9.39
C LEU A 320 27.84 19.64 -10.26
N PRO A 321 27.59 20.81 -9.67
CA PRO A 321 27.12 21.99 -10.42
C PRO A 321 28.04 22.46 -11.55
N ASN A 322 29.33 22.18 -11.44
CA ASN A 322 30.37 22.51 -12.44
C ASN A 322 30.46 21.52 -13.60
N GLY A 323 29.56 20.51 -13.66
CA GLY A 323 29.58 19.46 -14.66
C GLY A 323 30.51 18.28 -14.35
N ASN A 324 31.26 18.33 -13.26
CA ASN A 324 32.05 17.20 -12.78
C ASN A 324 31.18 16.16 -12.09
N GLN A 325 31.78 15.03 -11.76
CA GLN A 325 31.16 13.96 -10.99
C GLN A 325 31.95 13.68 -9.71
N LEU A 326 31.31 13.15 -8.68
CA LEU A 326 31.97 12.75 -7.43
C LEU A 326 33.20 11.87 -7.72
N SER A 327 33.07 10.92 -8.66
CA SER A 327 34.16 10.01 -9.08
C SER A 327 35.37 10.74 -9.64
N SER A 328 35.20 11.91 -10.27
CA SER A 328 36.26 12.71 -10.87
C SER A 328 37.04 13.59 -9.88
N LEU A 329 36.50 13.77 -8.68
CA LEU A 329 37.16 14.59 -7.66
C LEU A 329 38.42 13.90 -7.11
N SER A 330 39.42 14.71 -6.71
CA SER A 330 40.66 14.23 -6.12
C SER A 330 40.91 14.90 -4.78
N ALA A 331 40.65 14.15 -3.69
CA ALA A 331 40.91 14.53 -2.32
C ALA A 331 41.31 13.30 -1.48
N SER A 332 41.86 13.54 -0.28
CA SER A 332 42.23 12.44 0.63
C SER A 332 41.00 11.76 1.23
N GLN A 333 39.96 12.54 1.51
CA GLN A 333 38.66 12.10 2.03
C GLN A 333 37.54 13.05 1.57
N TYR A 334 36.30 12.61 1.71
CA TYR A 334 35.13 13.42 1.38
C TYR A 334 34.12 13.36 2.52
N ILE A 335 33.45 14.49 2.76
CA ILE A 335 32.27 14.60 3.59
C ILE A 335 31.10 14.92 2.66
N ILE A 336 30.06 14.08 2.68
CA ILE A 336 28.79 14.39 2.01
C ILE A 336 27.75 14.64 3.09
N LEU A 337 27.33 15.90 3.21
CA LEU A 337 26.36 16.38 4.20
C LEU A 337 24.98 16.53 3.53
N PHE A 338 24.01 15.77 3.97
CA PHE A 338 22.59 15.98 3.68
C PHE A 338 21.96 16.78 4.80
N TYR A 339 21.33 17.88 4.45
CA TYR A 339 20.78 18.83 5.44
C TYR A 339 19.48 19.49 4.96
N GLU A 340 18.80 20.17 5.87
CA GLU A 340 17.62 21.01 5.62
C GLU A 340 17.85 22.38 6.25
N SER A 341 17.50 23.47 5.53
CA SER A 341 17.64 24.83 6.03
C SER A 341 16.64 25.09 7.17
N GLY A 342 17.13 25.66 8.27
CA GLY A 342 16.33 25.92 9.46
C GLY A 342 16.11 24.73 10.38
N CYS A 343 16.75 23.61 10.10
CA CYS A 343 16.81 22.47 11.00
C CYS A 343 17.92 22.71 12.04
N GLY A 344 17.59 22.84 13.33
CA GLY A 344 18.55 23.17 14.39
C GLY A 344 19.76 22.23 14.46
N HIS A 345 19.55 20.92 14.35
CA HIS A 345 20.67 19.96 14.34
C HIS A 345 21.52 20.07 13.07
N CYS A 346 20.92 20.40 11.93
CA CYS A 346 21.68 20.65 10.70
C CYS A 346 22.53 21.90 10.84
N ASP A 347 22.01 22.95 11.46
CA ASP A 347 22.73 24.19 11.70
C ASP A 347 23.93 23.96 12.64
N GLU A 348 23.82 23.11 13.66
CA GLU A 348 24.93 22.72 14.53
C GLU A 348 26.06 22.05 13.72
N GLU A 349 25.76 21.12 12.85
CA GLU A 349 26.73 20.46 11.99
C GLU A 349 27.38 21.43 10.98
N ILE A 350 26.59 22.29 10.37
CA ILE A 350 27.10 23.32 9.46
C ILE A 350 28.05 24.28 10.20
N GLN A 351 27.72 24.72 11.41
CA GLN A 351 28.60 25.59 12.21
C GLN A 351 29.89 24.85 12.61
N TRP A 352 29.80 23.58 12.98
CA TRP A 352 30.99 22.78 13.28
C TRP A 352 31.93 22.69 12.07
N ILE A 353 31.39 22.40 10.89
CA ILE A 353 32.15 22.34 9.64
C ILE A 353 32.79 23.72 9.33
N LYS A 354 32.01 24.79 9.43
CA LYS A 354 32.52 26.19 9.18
C LYS A 354 33.68 26.54 10.10
N LYS A 355 33.55 26.20 11.39
CA LYS A 355 34.61 26.47 12.38
C LYS A 355 35.89 25.71 12.07
N ASN A 356 35.80 24.50 11.59
CA ASN A 356 36.93 23.62 11.34
C ASN A 356 37.32 23.55 9.85
N TYR A 357 36.73 24.37 8.98
CA TYR A 357 36.87 24.27 7.53
C TYR A 357 38.30 24.33 7.03
N SER A 358 39.12 25.27 7.60
CA SER A 358 40.53 25.41 7.25
C SER A 358 41.34 24.15 7.58
N GLU A 359 41.10 23.57 8.75
CA GLU A 359 41.80 22.33 9.17
C GLU A 359 41.37 21.12 8.34
N LEU A 360 40.07 20.97 8.07
CA LEU A 360 39.56 19.92 7.19
C LEU A 360 40.19 20.00 5.79
N THR A 361 40.26 21.22 5.23
CA THR A 361 40.86 21.45 3.92
C THR A 361 42.36 21.15 3.92
N GLN A 362 43.11 21.52 4.97
CA GLN A 362 44.52 21.21 5.11
C GLN A 362 44.80 19.71 5.21
N LYS A 363 43.91 18.94 5.80
CA LYS A 363 43.94 17.48 5.81
C LYS A 363 43.52 16.85 4.47
N GLY A 364 43.19 17.67 3.46
CA GLY A 364 42.76 17.22 2.14
C GLY A 364 41.34 16.66 2.11
N ILE A 365 40.46 17.11 3.04
CA ILE A 365 39.08 16.70 3.10
C ILE A 365 38.22 17.66 2.28
N GLN A 366 37.50 17.16 1.30
CA GLN A 366 36.57 17.93 0.48
C GLN A 366 35.12 17.74 0.97
N ILE A 367 34.35 18.83 0.96
CA ILE A 367 32.96 18.84 1.45
C ILE A 367 32.02 19.01 0.29
N ILE A 368 30.99 18.20 0.25
CA ILE A 368 29.84 18.24 -0.67
C ILE A 368 28.59 18.33 0.20
N SER A 369 27.70 19.25 -0.10
CA SER A 369 26.43 19.34 0.62
C SER A 369 25.23 19.27 -0.30
N VAL A 370 24.17 18.61 0.18
CA VAL A 370 22.91 18.40 -0.53
C VAL A 370 21.78 18.83 0.40
N THR A 371 20.98 19.81 0.00
CA THR A 371 19.85 20.27 0.82
C THR A 371 18.53 19.70 0.35
N SER A 372 17.62 19.43 1.30
CA SER A 372 16.22 19.02 1.05
C SER A 372 15.28 20.20 0.86
N ASP A 373 15.77 21.41 0.69
CA ASP A 373 14.92 22.58 0.52
C ASP A 373 14.06 22.50 -0.74
N THR A 374 12.82 22.97 -0.64
CA THR A 374 11.86 23.08 -1.75
C THR A 374 11.60 24.52 -2.18
N ASP A 375 12.10 25.51 -1.40
CA ASP A 375 12.06 26.96 -1.71
C ASP A 375 13.44 27.40 -2.22
N GLU A 376 13.49 27.87 -3.47
CA GLU A 376 14.73 28.29 -4.14
C GLU A 376 15.43 29.45 -3.42
N ARG A 377 14.67 30.39 -2.85
CA ARG A 377 15.22 31.56 -2.15
C ARG A 377 15.89 31.15 -0.85
N ILE A 378 15.26 30.23 -0.09
CA ILE A 378 15.81 29.72 1.18
C ILE A 378 17.07 28.91 0.89
N SER A 379 16.99 27.98 -0.05
CA SER A 379 18.08 27.13 -0.48
C SER A 379 19.29 27.99 -0.91
N LYS A 380 19.09 28.98 -1.79
CA LYS A 380 20.14 29.86 -2.25
C LYS A 380 20.78 30.64 -1.11
N LEU A 381 19.99 31.26 -0.21
CA LEU A 381 20.49 32.01 0.93
C LEU A 381 21.39 31.15 1.83
N THR A 382 20.97 29.93 2.12
CA THR A 382 21.74 29.01 2.96
C THR A 382 23.01 28.55 2.26
N MET A 383 22.91 28.13 1.01
CA MET A 383 24.06 27.63 0.22
C MET A 383 25.12 28.73 0.00
N ASP A 384 24.71 29.98 -0.25
CA ASP A 384 25.63 31.11 -0.43
C ASP A 384 26.46 31.42 0.83
N ALA A 385 25.91 31.08 2.01
CA ALA A 385 26.59 31.27 3.30
C ALA A 385 27.60 30.15 3.64
N LEU A 386 27.70 29.06 2.83
CA LEU A 386 28.62 27.96 3.07
C LEU A 386 29.98 28.21 2.40
N PRO A 387 31.13 27.94 3.08
CA PRO A 387 32.47 28.23 2.55
C PRO A 387 32.99 27.24 1.49
N TRP A 388 32.38 26.06 1.34
CA TRP A 388 32.80 25.09 0.34
C TRP A 388 32.07 25.29 -0.99
N THR A 389 32.58 24.64 -2.05
CA THR A 389 32.17 24.87 -3.43
C THR A 389 31.00 23.99 -3.86
N GLU A 390 31.04 22.70 -3.48
CA GLU A 390 30.11 21.69 -3.99
C GLU A 390 28.83 21.68 -3.16
N LYS A 391 27.80 22.37 -3.67
CA LYS A 391 26.49 22.55 -3.00
C LYS A 391 25.37 22.24 -3.97
N LEU A 392 24.46 21.39 -3.58
CA LEU A 392 23.38 20.88 -4.45
C LEU A 392 22.01 21.07 -3.81
N CYS A 393 21.06 21.44 -4.65
CA CYS A 393 19.64 21.44 -4.36
C CYS A 393 18.89 21.20 -5.67
N ASP A 394 17.91 20.28 -5.67
CA ASP A 394 17.03 20.04 -6.81
C ASP A 394 15.59 20.50 -6.57
N LEU A 395 15.34 21.14 -5.44
CA LEU A 395 14.04 21.69 -4.98
C LEU A 395 12.94 20.61 -4.83
N LYS A 396 13.33 19.33 -4.67
CA LYS A 396 12.40 18.20 -4.56
C LYS A 396 12.31 17.63 -3.15
N GLY A 397 12.95 18.26 -2.18
CA GLY A 397 12.97 17.79 -0.80
C GLY A 397 13.60 16.39 -0.69
N PHE A 398 13.06 15.56 0.19
CA PHE A 398 13.48 14.17 0.34
C PHE A 398 13.20 13.31 -0.90
N GLU A 399 12.36 13.77 -1.83
CA GLU A 399 12.11 13.12 -3.13
C GLU A 399 13.20 13.41 -4.16
N GLY A 400 14.18 14.21 -3.81
CA GLY A 400 15.33 14.56 -4.65
C GLY A 400 16.19 13.37 -5.04
N GLU A 401 16.88 13.47 -6.18
CA GLU A 401 17.66 12.38 -6.76
C GLU A 401 18.69 11.81 -5.78
N TYR A 402 19.46 12.70 -5.12
CA TYR A 402 20.55 12.27 -4.25
C TYR A 402 20.08 11.79 -2.89
N PHE A 403 18.99 12.36 -2.35
CA PHE A 403 18.33 11.83 -1.16
C PHE A 403 17.89 10.38 -1.38
N LYS A 404 17.29 10.10 -2.55
CA LYS A 404 16.90 8.75 -2.95
C LYS A 404 18.11 7.84 -3.15
N LYS A 405 19.13 8.26 -3.92
CA LYS A 405 20.31 7.44 -4.20
C LYS A 405 21.09 7.04 -2.94
N TYR A 406 21.14 7.92 -1.94
CA TYR A 406 21.82 7.68 -0.67
C TYR A 406 20.91 7.10 0.41
N GLY A 407 19.62 6.93 0.12
CA GLY A 407 18.63 6.44 1.08
C GLY A 407 18.52 7.32 2.33
N VAL A 408 18.59 8.64 2.13
CA VAL A 408 18.48 9.62 3.21
C VAL A 408 17.01 9.94 3.45
N ILE A 409 16.53 9.59 4.65
CA ILE A 409 15.14 9.79 5.08
C ILE A 409 15.01 10.83 6.20
N GLY A 410 16.13 11.39 6.66
CA GLY A 410 16.19 12.42 7.71
C GLY A 410 17.50 13.19 7.66
N THR A 411 17.48 14.39 8.21
CA THR A 411 18.63 15.32 8.26
C THR A 411 18.95 15.74 9.70
N PRO A 412 20.24 15.97 10.03
CA PRO A 412 21.41 15.76 9.18
C PRO A 412 21.74 14.28 8.99
N THR A 413 22.22 13.92 7.79
CA THR A 413 22.86 12.63 7.51
C THR A 413 24.18 12.91 6.84
N ILE A 414 25.26 12.33 7.36
CA ILE A 414 26.62 12.61 6.95
C ILE A 414 27.31 11.31 6.52
N PHE A 415 27.83 11.27 5.30
CA PHE A 415 28.69 10.18 4.84
C PHE A 415 30.13 10.66 4.79
N VAL A 416 31.05 9.82 5.29
CA VAL A 416 32.48 10.04 5.15
C VAL A 416 33.01 9.01 4.16
N LEU A 417 33.79 9.47 3.17
CA LEU A 417 34.37 8.62 2.14
C LEU A 417 35.87 8.71 2.19
N ASP A 418 36.54 7.61 1.80
CA ASP A 418 37.98 7.61 1.53
C ASP A 418 38.32 8.24 0.16
N LYS A 419 39.62 8.30 -0.18
CA LYS A 419 40.11 8.81 -1.46
C LYS A 419 39.49 8.09 -2.68
N ASP A 420 39.15 6.82 -2.53
CA ASP A 420 38.58 5.98 -3.58
C ASP A 420 37.03 6.03 -3.62
N LYS A 421 36.42 6.95 -2.86
CA LYS A 421 34.94 7.13 -2.71
C LYS A 421 34.26 5.91 -2.08
N THR A 422 35.01 5.10 -1.32
CA THR A 422 34.38 4.09 -0.48
C THR A 422 33.84 4.75 0.78
N ILE A 423 32.60 4.47 1.15
CA ILE A 423 32.00 4.98 2.38
C ILE A 423 32.69 4.34 3.56
N THR A 424 33.36 5.14 4.40
CA THR A 424 34.01 4.69 5.64
C THR A 424 33.10 4.80 6.84
N GLY A 425 32.09 5.68 6.79
CA GLY A 425 31.11 5.85 7.87
C GLY A 425 29.88 6.63 7.45
N LYS A 426 28.79 6.43 8.22
CA LYS A 426 27.54 7.18 8.13
C LYS A 426 27.18 7.68 9.54
N TYR A 427 26.95 8.97 9.69
CA TYR A 427 26.83 9.64 10.99
C TYR A 427 25.62 10.60 11.01
N GLY A 428 25.08 10.82 12.20
CA GLY A 428 24.16 11.94 12.49
C GLY A 428 24.94 13.18 12.95
N HIS A 429 26.12 12.97 13.60
CA HIS A 429 27.00 14.04 14.08
C HIS A 429 28.42 13.82 13.58
N LEU A 430 29.03 14.87 13.00
CA LEU A 430 30.36 14.76 12.38
C LEU A 430 31.48 14.60 13.42
N SER A 431 31.24 15.07 14.66
CA SER A 431 32.15 14.81 15.78
C SER A 431 32.44 13.33 16.03
N ASP A 432 31.47 12.45 15.72
CA ASP A 432 31.60 11.01 15.91
C ASP A 432 32.55 10.36 14.88
N ALA A 433 32.81 11.05 13.77
CA ALA A 433 33.71 10.57 12.71
C ALA A 433 35.22 10.72 13.04
N ASN A 434 35.57 11.40 14.12
CA ASN A 434 36.96 11.62 14.59
C ASN A 434 37.94 12.13 13.52
N LEU A 435 37.50 13.01 12.60
CA LEU A 435 38.27 13.45 11.44
C LEU A 435 39.42 14.39 11.78
N LEU A 436 39.40 15.02 12.94
CA LEU A 436 40.39 16.00 13.37
C LEU A 436 41.42 15.43 14.37
N ASN A 437 41.28 14.20 14.78
CA ASN A 437 42.19 13.50 15.69
C ASN A 437 43.39 12.90 14.93
#